data_29a29ed1c9048e2a4f26e8bd3704e57c
#
_entry.id   29a29ed1c9048e2a4f26e8bd3704e57c
#
_cell.length_a   1.000
_cell.length_b   1.000
_cell.length_c   1.000
_cell.angle_alpha   90.00
_cell.angle_beta   90.00
_cell.angle_gamma   90.00
#
_symmetry.space_group_name_H-M   'P 1'
#
loop_
_entity.id
_entity.type
_entity.pdbx_description
1 polymer ?
#
loop_
_entity_poly.entity_id
_entity_poly.type
_entity_poly.pdbx_seq_one_letter_code
_entity_poly.pdbx_strand_id
1 'polypeptide(L)'
;MRILKYLFLLLLLSFVALSIFVATQKGAFTVEKSKIINSPKSNVYNYVNDYRNWEDFSSWITEDPEIKITYPKKTIGPGASFSWEGKEGLGEVKTLFAKENDSISQIMNYNGSESRVSWRFKVTVGGRKVTWKTIGKMSFSMKVLTTFNGGIYRIIDDIYEKSLTNLDKTLDFEINTYSVKVNGLVKKLGTFYLKQTFTSEISKVTKNSRIVFPKIIAFCKQNDIEMNGKPFILYHTYDTVNG
;
A
#
# COMPACT_ATOMS: atom_id res chain seq x y z
N MET A 1 -20.37 -39.22 -35.65
CA MET A 1 -21.40 -38.47 -34.88
C MET A 1 -21.69 -39.02 -33.47
N ARG A 2 -21.78 -40.33 -33.24
CA ARG A 2 -22.06 -40.91 -31.90
C ARG A 2 -20.95 -40.59 -30.85
N ILE A 3 -19.68 -40.77 -31.23
CA ILE A 3 -18.53 -40.52 -30.37
C ILE A 3 -18.49 -39.05 -29.90
N LEU A 4 -18.78 -38.12 -30.80
CA LEU A 4 -18.79 -36.68 -30.46
C LEU A 4 -19.89 -36.34 -29.46
N LYS A 5 -21.06 -36.99 -29.54
CA LYS A 5 -22.14 -36.83 -28.54
C LYS A 5 -21.73 -37.33 -27.17
N TYR A 6 -21.05 -38.47 -27.07
CA TYR A 6 -20.58 -39.02 -25.82
C TYR A 6 -19.46 -38.16 -25.21
N LEU A 7 -18.56 -37.66 -26.05
CA LEU A 7 -17.52 -36.74 -25.63
C LEU A 7 -18.11 -35.43 -25.05
N PHE A 8 -19.10 -34.86 -25.75
CA PHE A 8 -19.82 -33.67 -25.27
C PHE A 8 -20.57 -33.92 -23.96
N LEU A 9 -21.25 -35.09 -23.85
CA LEU A 9 -21.95 -35.45 -22.63
C LEU A 9 -20.99 -35.63 -21.44
N LEU A 10 -19.84 -36.25 -21.65
CA LEU A 10 -18.79 -36.42 -20.66
C LEU A 10 -18.26 -35.07 -20.19
N LEU A 11 -18.01 -34.15 -21.12
CA LEU A 11 -17.53 -32.82 -20.85
C LEU A 11 -18.55 -32.00 -20.07
N LEU A 12 -19.84 -32.09 -20.44
CA LEU A 12 -20.93 -31.46 -19.71
C LEU A 12 -21.04 -31.99 -18.26
N LEU A 13 -20.97 -33.33 -18.12
CA LEU A 13 -21.03 -33.97 -16.81
C LEU A 13 -19.86 -33.55 -15.90
N SER A 14 -18.66 -33.48 -16.49
CA SER A 14 -17.45 -33.01 -15.78
C SER A 14 -17.60 -31.56 -15.35
N PHE A 15 -18.15 -30.69 -16.20
CA PHE A 15 -18.40 -29.28 -15.88
C PHE A 15 -19.43 -29.15 -14.74
N VAL A 16 -20.53 -29.92 -14.77
CA VAL A 16 -21.53 -29.94 -13.70
C VAL A 16 -20.91 -30.44 -12.41
N ALA A 17 -20.15 -31.54 -12.43
CA ALA A 17 -19.48 -32.08 -11.26
C ALA A 17 -18.50 -31.05 -10.64
N LEU A 18 -17.70 -30.37 -11.47
CA LEU A 18 -16.78 -29.32 -11.05
C LEU A 18 -17.54 -28.13 -10.44
N SER A 19 -18.64 -27.71 -11.05
CA SER A 19 -19.47 -26.61 -10.54
C SER A 19 -20.05 -26.92 -9.17
N ILE A 20 -20.55 -28.16 -8.98
CA ILE A 20 -21.03 -28.63 -7.68
C ILE A 20 -19.90 -28.67 -6.66
N PHE A 21 -18.74 -29.22 -7.03
CA PHE A 21 -17.56 -29.26 -6.17
C PHE A 21 -17.17 -27.87 -5.69
N VAL A 22 -17.05 -26.88 -6.58
CA VAL A 22 -16.72 -25.50 -6.23
C VAL A 22 -17.80 -24.87 -5.34
N ALA A 23 -19.10 -25.11 -5.65
CA ALA A 23 -20.21 -24.58 -4.87
C ALA A 23 -20.19 -25.08 -3.41
N THR A 24 -19.79 -26.34 -3.19
CA THR A 24 -19.73 -26.96 -1.86
C THR A 24 -18.50 -26.52 -1.04
N GLN A 25 -17.51 -25.86 -1.63
CA GLN A 25 -16.37 -25.35 -0.87
C GLN A 25 -16.79 -24.30 0.16
N LYS A 26 -16.13 -24.33 1.33
CA LYS A 26 -16.36 -23.33 2.40
C LYS A 26 -16.16 -21.92 1.83
N GLY A 27 -17.19 -21.08 1.91
CA GLY A 27 -17.11 -19.72 1.45
C GLY A 27 -16.49 -18.76 2.46
N ALA A 28 -16.68 -18.98 3.75
CA ALA A 28 -16.13 -18.12 4.78
C ALA A 28 -14.62 -18.39 4.98
N PHE A 29 -13.85 -17.31 5.13
CA PHE A 29 -12.42 -17.39 5.38
C PHE A 29 -11.98 -16.38 6.44
N THR A 30 -10.90 -16.70 7.13
CA THR A 30 -10.19 -15.80 8.04
C THR A 30 -8.69 -15.99 7.81
N VAL A 31 -8.01 -14.94 7.42
CA VAL A 31 -6.55 -14.94 7.26
C VAL A 31 -5.96 -13.89 8.19
N GLU A 32 -4.91 -14.24 8.89
CA GLU A 32 -4.21 -13.35 9.81
C GLU A 32 -2.71 -13.57 9.68
N LYS A 33 -1.96 -12.49 9.51
CA LYS A 33 -0.50 -12.48 9.46
C LYS A 33 0.05 -11.43 10.39
N SER A 34 1.19 -11.71 11.00
CA SER A 34 1.86 -10.75 11.88
C SER A 34 3.34 -10.68 11.55
N LYS A 35 3.91 -9.48 11.67
CA LYS A 35 5.36 -9.25 11.57
C LYS A 35 5.80 -8.28 12.66
N ILE A 36 7.02 -8.48 13.17
CA ILE A 36 7.66 -7.51 14.06
C ILE A 36 8.42 -6.53 13.21
N ILE A 37 8.09 -5.24 13.33
CA ILE A 37 8.70 -4.14 12.60
C ILE A 37 9.49 -3.30 13.60
N ASN A 38 10.76 -3.10 13.32
CA ASN A 38 11.66 -2.29 14.17
C ASN A 38 11.53 -0.81 13.82
N SER A 39 10.38 -0.23 14.17
CA SER A 39 10.09 1.19 13.94
C SER A 39 9.29 1.78 15.10
N PRO A 40 9.38 3.09 15.37
CA PRO A 40 8.54 3.78 16.35
C PRO A 40 7.05 3.55 16.08
N LYS A 41 6.26 3.44 17.15
CA LYS A 41 4.83 3.08 17.09
C LYS A 41 4.02 4.02 16.20
N SER A 42 4.24 5.31 16.35
CA SER A 42 3.57 6.35 15.57
C SER A 42 3.85 6.23 14.08
N ASN A 43 5.09 5.90 13.71
CA ASN A 43 5.48 5.79 12.31
C ASN A 43 4.74 4.64 11.61
N VAL A 44 4.74 3.45 12.22
CA VAL A 44 4.07 2.27 11.64
C VAL A 44 2.56 2.49 11.50
N TYR A 45 1.92 3.03 12.56
CA TYR A 45 0.50 3.33 12.54
C TYR A 45 0.15 4.40 11.51
N ASN A 46 0.86 5.52 11.50
CA ASN A 46 0.60 6.62 10.58
C ASN A 46 0.82 6.19 9.13
N TYR A 47 1.84 5.36 8.88
CA TYR A 47 2.14 4.86 7.56
C TYR A 47 1.00 4.00 7.00
N VAL A 48 0.48 3.07 7.79
CA VAL A 48 -0.66 2.21 7.40
C VAL A 48 -1.97 2.98 7.34
N ASN A 49 -2.15 4.01 8.19
CA ASN A 49 -3.39 4.80 8.27
C ASN A 49 -3.59 5.77 7.10
N ASP A 50 -2.53 6.08 6.34
CA ASP A 50 -2.62 6.89 5.12
C ASP A 50 -2.56 5.98 3.88
N TYR A 51 -3.66 5.91 3.15
CA TYR A 51 -3.75 5.08 1.96
C TYR A 51 -2.76 5.45 0.84
N ARG A 52 -2.24 6.68 0.81
CA ARG A 52 -1.22 7.09 -0.17
C ARG A 52 0.10 6.32 -0.03
N ASN A 53 0.39 5.81 1.17
CA ASN A 53 1.58 5.03 1.44
C ASN A 53 1.43 3.56 1.02
N TRP A 54 0.20 3.10 0.71
CA TRP A 54 -0.03 1.71 0.36
C TRP A 54 0.62 1.32 -0.97
N GLU A 55 0.88 2.28 -1.84
CA GLU A 55 1.66 2.08 -3.07
C GLU A 55 3.10 1.62 -2.80
N ASP A 56 3.65 1.93 -1.64
CA ASP A 56 5.04 1.62 -1.32
C ASP A 56 5.21 0.22 -0.73
N PHE A 57 4.17 -0.35 -0.11
CA PHE A 57 4.31 -1.63 0.58
C PHE A 57 3.32 -2.71 0.15
N SER A 58 2.17 -2.38 -0.38
CA SER A 58 1.17 -3.40 -0.75
C SER A 58 1.61 -4.19 -1.97
N SER A 59 1.84 -5.49 -1.82
CA SER A 59 2.40 -6.33 -2.88
C SER A 59 1.53 -6.36 -4.13
N TRP A 60 0.20 -6.42 -4.00
CA TRP A 60 -0.70 -6.40 -5.17
C TRP A 60 -0.67 -5.07 -5.95
N ILE A 61 -0.22 -3.99 -5.32
CA ILE A 61 -0.01 -2.70 -6.01
C ILE A 61 1.37 -2.66 -6.65
N THR A 62 2.40 -3.06 -5.89
CA THR A 62 3.79 -2.99 -6.37
C THR A 62 4.10 -4.01 -7.47
N GLU A 63 3.39 -5.12 -7.51
CA GLU A 63 3.57 -6.21 -8.50
C GLU A 63 2.74 -6.02 -9.78
N ASP A 64 1.77 -5.08 -9.80
CA ASP A 64 0.98 -4.75 -10.98
C ASP A 64 1.29 -3.34 -11.52
N PRO A 65 2.17 -3.21 -12.54
CA PRO A 65 2.55 -1.90 -13.08
C PRO A 65 1.42 -1.18 -13.84
N GLU A 66 0.34 -1.88 -14.17
CA GLU A 66 -0.82 -1.33 -14.89
C GLU A 66 -1.95 -0.93 -13.93
N ILE A 67 -1.79 -1.14 -12.62
CA ILE A 67 -2.81 -0.81 -11.64
C ILE A 67 -3.10 0.70 -11.62
N LYS A 68 -4.36 1.04 -11.69
CA LYS A 68 -4.84 2.42 -11.60
C LYS A 68 -5.44 2.64 -10.22
N ILE A 69 -4.88 3.56 -9.47
CA ILE A 69 -5.36 3.91 -8.14
C ILE A 69 -6.07 5.25 -8.18
N THR A 70 -7.22 5.31 -7.52
CA THR A 70 -8.01 6.54 -7.38
C THR A 70 -8.15 6.88 -5.91
N TYR A 71 -7.72 8.08 -5.55
CA TYR A 71 -7.83 8.62 -4.20
C TYR A 71 -8.94 9.66 -4.13
N PRO A 72 -9.91 9.53 -3.23
CA PRO A 72 -10.81 10.62 -2.89
C PRO A 72 -10.08 11.70 -2.10
N LYS A 73 -10.80 12.77 -1.75
CA LYS A 73 -10.24 13.90 -1.02
C LYS A 73 -9.66 13.52 0.35
N LYS A 74 -10.21 12.48 0.98
CA LYS A 74 -9.78 11.99 2.31
C LYS A 74 -9.10 10.65 2.20
N THR A 75 -7.82 10.58 2.59
CA THR A 75 -6.99 9.37 2.53
C THR A 75 -6.53 8.87 3.91
N ILE A 76 -6.80 9.62 4.99
CA ILE A 76 -6.35 9.32 6.34
C ILE A 76 -7.53 9.18 7.30
N GLY A 77 -7.49 8.17 8.16
CA GLY A 77 -8.40 7.97 9.28
C GLY A 77 -9.82 7.55 8.91
N PRO A 78 -10.78 7.60 9.86
CA PRO A 78 -12.15 7.17 9.62
C PRO A 78 -12.81 7.93 8.47
N GLY A 79 -13.44 7.17 7.56
CA GLY A 79 -14.06 7.69 6.33
C GLY A 79 -13.10 7.89 5.16
N ALA A 80 -11.79 7.68 5.35
CA ALA A 80 -10.83 7.61 4.26
C ALA A 80 -11.07 6.36 3.42
N SER A 81 -10.79 6.45 2.12
CA SER A 81 -10.84 5.30 1.21
C SER A 81 -9.86 5.47 0.05
N PHE A 82 -9.65 4.40 -0.69
CA PHE A 82 -9.12 4.42 -2.04
C PHE A 82 -9.69 3.25 -2.83
N SER A 83 -9.68 3.37 -4.15
CA SER A 83 -10.08 2.31 -5.06
C SER A 83 -8.99 2.02 -6.07
N TRP A 84 -9.02 0.84 -6.62
CA TRP A 84 -8.07 0.41 -7.64
C TRP A 84 -8.74 -0.44 -8.72
N GLU A 85 -8.13 -0.41 -9.91
CA GLU A 85 -8.44 -1.26 -11.03
C GLU A 85 -7.13 -1.81 -11.60
N GLY A 86 -6.98 -3.12 -11.64
CA GLY A 86 -5.79 -3.82 -12.11
C GLY A 86 -6.13 -5.10 -12.84
N LYS A 87 -5.11 -5.86 -13.22
CA LYS A 87 -5.27 -7.12 -13.99
C LYS A 87 -6.17 -8.15 -13.31
N GLU A 88 -6.11 -8.22 -11.99
CA GLU A 88 -6.85 -9.21 -11.20
C GLU A 88 -8.25 -8.73 -10.81
N GLY A 89 -8.60 -7.48 -11.11
CA GLY A 89 -9.92 -6.93 -10.85
C GLY A 89 -9.91 -5.56 -10.23
N LEU A 90 -11.08 -5.20 -9.72
CA LEU A 90 -11.34 -3.90 -9.11
C LEU A 90 -11.64 -4.06 -7.62
N GLY A 91 -11.24 -3.06 -6.85
CA GLY A 91 -11.52 -3.06 -5.42
C GLY A 91 -11.58 -1.67 -4.83
N GLU A 92 -12.15 -1.61 -3.65
CA GLU A 92 -12.22 -0.43 -2.80
C GLU A 92 -11.97 -0.85 -1.35
N VAL A 93 -11.26 -0.02 -0.61
CA VAL A 93 -11.12 -0.16 0.83
C VAL A 93 -11.47 1.16 1.51
N LYS A 94 -12.19 1.06 2.64
CA LYS A 94 -12.63 2.21 3.43
C LYS A 94 -12.35 2.00 4.90
N THR A 95 -11.77 2.98 5.57
CA THR A 95 -11.54 2.98 7.01
C THR A 95 -12.85 3.31 7.74
N LEU A 96 -13.30 2.40 8.59
CA LEU A 96 -14.49 2.57 9.42
C LEU A 96 -14.12 3.20 10.76
N PHE A 97 -13.01 2.74 11.35
CA PHE A 97 -12.55 3.15 12.67
C PHE A 97 -11.03 3.13 12.71
N ALA A 98 -10.44 4.09 13.41
CA ALA A 98 -9.02 4.14 13.69
C ALA A 98 -8.81 4.64 15.11
N LYS A 99 -8.08 3.86 15.92
CA LYS A 99 -7.60 4.26 17.24
C LYS A 99 -6.10 4.45 17.15
N GLU A 100 -5.69 5.67 17.43
CA GLU A 100 -4.31 6.09 17.26
C GLU A 100 -3.34 5.12 17.93
N ASN A 101 -2.34 4.70 17.17
CA ASN A 101 -1.30 3.79 17.63
C ASN A 101 -1.78 2.43 18.20
N ASP A 102 -3.00 2.01 17.95
CA ASP A 102 -3.56 0.76 18.48
C ASP A 102 -4.15 -0.12 17.39
N SER A 103 -5.14 0.40 16.65
CA SER A 103 -5.87 -0.42 15.68
C SER A 103 -6.55 0.40 14.58
N ILE A 104 -6.74 -0.25 13.43
CA ILE A 104 -7.53 0.27 12.30
C ILE A 104 -8.51 -0.81 11.90
N SER A 105 -9.77 -0.43 11.66
CA SER A 105 -10.81 -1.31 11.14
C SER A 105 -11.30 -0.77 9.80
N GLN A 106 -11.36 -1.64 8.80
CA GLN A 106 -11.68 -1.30 7.43
C GLN A 106 -12.69 -2.28 6.85
N ILE A 107 -13.40 -1.84 5.84
CA ILE A 107 -14.18 -2.69 4.96
C ILE A 107 -13.54 -2.66 3.58
N MET A 108 -13.40 -3.83 2.98
CA MET A 108 -12.84 -3.98 1.64
C MET A 108 -13.87 -4.66 0.75
N ASN A 109 -14.10 -4.12 -0.42
CA ASN A 109 -14.84 -4.77 -1.48
C ASN A 109 -13.87 -5.12 -2.61
N TYR A 110 -13.79 -6.38 -2.96
CA TYR A 110 -12.96 -6.87 -4.05
C TYR A 110 -13.80 -7.72 -5.00
N ASN A 111 -13.94 -7.27 -6.24
CA ASN A 111 -14.79 -7.93 -7.25
C ASN A 111 -16.20 -8.25 -6.72
N GLY A 112 -16.82 -7.31 -5.97
CA GLY A 112 -18.14 -7.47 -5.38
C GLY A 112 -18.20 -8.33 -4.12
N SER A 113 -17.07 -8.83 -3.62
CA SER A 113 -17.00 -9.61 -2.37
C SER A 113 -16.54 -8.72 -1.23
N GLU A 114 -17.39 -8.56 -0.22
CA GLU A 114 -17.11 -7.75 0.96
C GLU A 114 -16.34 -8.54 2.01
N SER A 115 -15.34 -7.90 2.62
CA SER A 115 -14.51 -8.43 3.70
C SER A 115 -14.23 -7.37 4.75
N ARG A 116 -14.12 -7.79 6.00
CA ARG A 116 -13.66 -6.94 7.11
C ARG A 116 -12.16 -7.09 7.26
N VAL A 117 -11.46 -5.98 7.25
CA VAL A 117 -10.01 -5.91 7.43
C VAL A 117 -9.70 -5.20 8.74
N SER A 118 -8.74 -5.69 9.48
CA SER A 118 -8.29 -5.06 10.71
C SER A 118 -6.78 -5.11 10.85
N TRP A 119 -6.24 -4.04 11.41
CA TRP A 119 -4.84 -3.90 11.79
C TRP A 119 -4.73 -3.71 13.29
N ARG A 120 -3.71 -4.32 13.89
CA ARG A 120 -3.35 -4.13 15.30
C ARG A 120 -1.86 -3.86 15.43
N PHE A 121 -1.53 -2.91 16.31
CA PHE A 121 -0.17 -2.43 16.56
C PHE A 121 0.16 -2.60 18.04
N LYS A 122 0.89 -3.66 18.39
CA LYS A 122 1.28 -3.94 19.78
C LYS A 122 2.77 -3.74 19.99
N VAL A 123 3.14 -3.19 21.15
CA VAL A 123 4.53 -3.16 21.61
C VAL A 123 4.99 -4.58 21.87
N THR A 124 6.21 -4.91 21.43
CA THR A 124 6.87 -6.18 21.74
C THR A 124 8.37 -5.99 21.89
N VAL A 125 9.06 -6.99 22.36
CA VAL A 125 10.53 -7.00 22.35
C VAL A 125 11.01 -6.95 20.89
N GLY A 126 11.91 -6.04 20.57
CA GLY A 126 12.46 -5.87 19.23
C GLY A 126 11.62 -5.02 18.26
N GLY A 127 10.56 -4.32 18.75
CA GLY A 127 9.82 -3.40 17.86
C GLY A 127 8.30 -3.41 18.06
N ARG A 128 7.58 -3.43 16.96
CA ARG A 128 6.11 -3.46 16.90
C ARG A 128 5.61 -4.73 16.25
N LYS A 129 4.80 -5.51 16.94
CA LYS A 129 4.03 -6.58 16.32
C LYS A 129 2.85 -5.94 15.59
N VAL A 130 2.95 -5.92 14.27
CA VAL A 130 1.87 -5.52 13.35
C VAL A 130 1.12 -6.78 12.97
N THR A 131 -0.19 -6.77 13.17
CA THR A 131 -1.07 -7.88 12.79
C THR A 131 -2.08 -7.38 11.77
N TRP A 132 -2.14 -8.02 10.63
CA TRP A 132 -3.12 -7.77 9.57
C TRP A 132 -4.05 -8.97 9.46
N LYS A 133 -5.36 -8.73 9.56
CA LYS A 133 -6.38 -9.76 9.56
C LYS A 133 -7.52 -9.40 8.62
N THR A 134 -7.95 -10.38 7.82
CA THR A 134 -9.17 -10.30 7.02
C THR A 134 -10.13 -11.42 7.35
N ILE A 135 -11.41 -11.06 7.46
CA ILE A 135 -12.53 -11.98 7.61
C ILE A 135 -13.51 -11.69 6.49
N GLY A 136 -13.81 -12.68 5.67
CA GLY A 136 -14.67 -12.50 4.51
C GLY A 136 -15.42 -13.74 4.09
N LYS A 137 -16.23 -13.56 3.02
CA LYS A 137 -16.92 -14.65 2.34
C LYS A 137 -16.62 -14.57 0.85
N MET A 138 -16.23 -15.69 0.27
CA MET A 138 -16.00 -15.79 -1.17
C MET A 138 -17.32 -15.83 -1.92
N SER A 139 -17.42 -15.05 -2.99
CA SER A 139 -18.45 -15.24 -4.03
C SER A 139 -18.17 -16.54 -4.79
N PHE A 140 -19.13 -17.00 -5.60
CA PHE A 140 -18.93 -18.21 -6.44
C PHE A 140 -17.75 -18.02 -7.40
N SER A 141 -17.64 -16.89 -8.07
CA SER A 141 -16.54 -16.57 -8.98
C SER A 141 -15.17 -16.59 -8.26
N MET A 142 -15.12 -16.07 -7.05
CA MET A 142 -13.90 -16.08 -6.23
C MET A 142 -13.53 -17.51 -5.80
N LYS A 143 -14.50 -18.36 -5.49
CA LYS A 143 -14.26 -19.79 -5.22
C LYS A 143 -13.66 -20.49 -6.43
N VAL A 144 -14.20 -20.24 -7.64
CA VAL A 144 -13.65 -20.80 -8.90
C VAL A 144 -12.19 -20.41 -9.06
N LEU A 145 -11.90 -19.10 -9.01
CA LEU A 145 -10.55 -18.58 -9.17
C LEU A 145 -9.56 -19.14 -8.14
N THR A 146 -9.94 -19.15 -6.87
CA THR A 146 -9.05 -19.57 -5.80
C THR A 146 -8.83 -21.08 -5.76
N THR A 147 -9.81 -21.89 -6.19
CA THR A 147 -9.67 -23.36 -6.23
C THR A 147 -8.50 -23.79 -7.13
N PHE A 148 -8.29 -23.11 -8.24
CA PHE A 148 -7.19 -23.44 -9.17
C PHE A 148 -5.85 -22.77 -8.80
N ASN A 149 -5.86 -21.75 -7.92
CA ASN A 149 -4.68 -21.01 -7.52
C ASN A 149 -4.18 -21.34 -6.10
N GLY A 150 -4.51 -22.53 -5.58
CA GLY A 150 -4.03 -23.02 -4.30
C GLY A 150 -4.85 -22.56 -3.09
N GLY A 151 -6.02 -21.95 -3.32
CA GLY A 151 -6.97 -21.55 -2.28
C GLY A 151 -6.77 -20.13 -1.77
N ILE A 152 -7.85 -19.56 -1.23
CA ILE A 152 -7.89 -18.18 -0.73
C ILE A 152 -6.86 -17.92 0.38
N TYR A 153 -6.64 -18.90 1.25
CA TYR A 153 -5.68 -18.77 2.36
C TYR A 153 -4.26 -18.54 1.87
N ARG A 154 -3.81 -19.32 0.87
CA ARG A 154 -2.47 -19.20 0.32
C ARG A 154 -2.27 -17.87 -0.38
N ILE A 155 -3.26 -17.44 -1.17
CA ILE A 155 -3.19 -16.17 -1.93
C ILE A 155 -3.08 -15.00 -0.97
N ILE A 156 -3.97 -14.90 0.04
CA ILE A 156 -3.95 -13.78 0.97
C ILE A 156 -2.72 -13.84 1.90
N ASP A 157 -2.30 -15.04 2.33
CA ASP A 157 -1.11 -15.20 3.16
C ASP A 157 0.15 -14.71 2.45
N ASP A 158 0.32 -15.03 1.17
CA ASP A 158 1.43 -14.57 0.33
C ASP A 158 1.42 -13.05 0.17
N ILE A 159 0.25 -12.47 -0.14
CA ILE A 159 0.07 -11.02 -0.22
C ILE A 159 0.48 -10.34 1.09
N TYR A 160 0.04 -10.86 2.23
CA TYR A 160 0.32 -10.27 3.53
C TYR A 160 1.79 -10.40 3.93
N GLU A 161 2.40 -11.56 3.68
CA GLU A 161 3.82 -11.80 3.96
C GLU A 161 4.69 -10.80 3.18
N LYS A 162 4.46 -10.69 1.88
CA LYS A 162 5.18 -9.76 1.01
C LYS A 162 4.95 -8.30 1.41
N SER A 163 3.69 -7.91 1.62
CA SER A 163 3.33 -6.55 1.98
C SER A 163 3.90 -6.12 3.33
N LEU A 164 3.81 -6.97 4.36
CA LEU A 164 4.40 -6.69 5.66
C LEU A 164 5.94 -6.66 5.60
N THR A 165 6.54 -7.45 4.72
CA THR A 165 7.98 -7.41 4.48
C THR A 165 8.40 -6.11 3.77
N ASN A 166 7.62 -5.65 2.80
CA ASN A 166 7.86 -4.38 2.14
C ASN A 166 7.68 -3.21 3.13
N LEU A 167 6.63 -3.25 3.96
CA LEU A 167 6.39 -2.25 5.00
C LEU A 167 7.59 -2.12 5.96
N ASP A 168 8.14 -3.25 6.41
CA ASP A 168 9.32 -3.30 7.27
C ASP A 168 10.53 -2.65 6.59
N LYS A 169 10.81 -3.04 5.34
CA LYS A 169 11.93 -2.48 4.55
C LYS A 169 11.77 -0.98 4.28
N THR A 170 10.56 -0.54 3.96
CA THR A 170 10.29 0.88 3.67
C THR A 170 10.49 1.73 4.92
N LEU A 171 9.97 1.29 6.06
CA LEU A 171 10.12 2.01 7.33
C LEU A 171 11.56 1.96 7.85
N ASP A 172 12.28 0.84 7.68
CA ASP A 172 13.69 0.75 8.01
C ASP A 172 14.53 1.71 7.15
N PHE A 173 14.26 1.76 5.84
CA PHE A 173 14.90 2.72 4.94
C PHE A 173 14.62 4.16 5.35
N GLU A 174 13.38 4.51 5.69
CA GLU A 174 13.03 5.86 6.15
C GLU A 174 13.77 6.23 7.44
N ILE A 175 13.79 5.35 8.43
CA ILE A 175 14.48 5.61 9.72
C ILE A 175 15.98 5.79 9.51
N ASN A 176 16.61 4.92 8.70
CA ASN A 176 18.06 4.94 8.50
C ASN A 176 18.52 6.04 7.53
N THR A 177 17.62 6.58 6.71
CA THR A 177 17.94 7.63 5.73
C THR A 177 17.78 9.03 6.32
N TYR A 178 17.04 9.20 7.44
CA TYR A 178 16.85 10.49 8.09
C TYR A 178 17.72 10.63 9.34
N SER A 179 18.72 11.48 9.24
CA SER A 179 19.45 12.03 10.39
C SER A 179 19.13 13.52 10.50
N VAL A 180 18.36 13.89 11.52
CA VAL A 180 18.11 15.30 11.85
C VAL A 180 19.12 15.73 12.89
N LYS A 181 20.10 16.55 12.50
CA LYS A 181 21.02 17.21 13.42
C LYS A 181 20.60 18.67 13.58
N VAL A 182 20.10 19.04 14.74
CA VAL A 182 19.84 20.43 15.09
C VAL A 182 21.16 21.09 15.45
N ASN A 183 21.70 21.92 14.54
CA ASN A 183 22.97 22.60 14.73
C ASN A 183 22.81 23.98 15.47
N GLY A 184 21.61 24.26 15.99
CA GLY A 184 21.29 25.55 16.59
C GLY A 184 21.05 26.65 15.56
N LEU A 185 21.15 27.90 15.98
CA LEU A 185 20.93 29.08 15.15
C LEU A 185 22.16 29.33 14.27
N VAL A 186 22.06 29.15 12.97
CA VAL A 186 23.13 29.43 12.00
C VAL A 186 22.81 30.71 11.25
N LYS A 187 23.65 31.73 11.40
CA LYS A 187 23.58 32.95 10.59
C LYS A 187 24.38 32.75 9.29
N LYS A 188 23.69 32.64 8.16
CA LYS A 188 24.33 32.63 6.84
C LYS A 188 24.36 34.06 6.26
N LEU A 189 25.50 34.44 5.71
CA LEU A 189 25.61 35.62 4.86
C LEU A 189 24.77 35.42 3.58
N GLY A 190 24.26 36.52 3.02
CA GLY A 190 23.47 36.49 1.79
C GLY A 190 24.20 35.77 0.67
N THR A 191 23.48 34.90 -0.04
CA THR A 191 24.03 34.14 -1.16
C THR A 191 22.97 34.04 -2.26
N PHE A 192 23.40 33.84 -3.48
CA PHE A 192 22.50 33.64 -4.62
C PHE A 192 22.12 32.17 -4.72
N TYR A 193 20.84 31.90 -5.04
CA TYR A 193 20.31 30.56 -5.20
C TYR A 193 19.62 30.40 -6.54
N LEU A 194 19.89 29.30 -7.21
CA LEU A 194 19.01 28.82 -8.26
C LEU A 194 17.87 28.04 -7.58
N LYS A 195 16.61 28.45 -7.80
CA LYS A 195 15.45 27.84 -7.16
C LYS A 195 14.40 27.40 -8.17
N GLN A 196 13.74 26.29 -7.81
CA GLN A 196 12.48 25.88 -8.41
C GLN A 196 11.46 25.76 -7.27
N THR A 197 10.34 26.48 -7.40
CA THR A 197 9.25 26.41 -6.42
C THR A 197 8.25 25.36 -6.89
N PHE A 198 7.76 24.54 -5.94
CA PHE A 198 6.69 23.59 -6.18
C PHE A 198 5.83 23.45 -4.92
N THR A 199 4.57 23.09 -5.11
CA THR A 199 3.66 22.75 -4.01
C THR A 199 3.58 21.25 -3.92
N SER A 200 3.62 20.72 -2.72
CA SER A 200 3.60 19.28 -2.45
C SER A 200 2.92 18.99 -1.13
N GLU A 201 2.21 17.91 -1.05
CA GLU A 201 1.83 17.33 0.23
C GLU A 201 3.10 16.97 1.02
N ILE A 202 3.06 17.13 2.34
CA ILE A 202 4.20 16.87 3.22
C ILE A 202 4.74 15.45 3.01
N SER A 203 3.86 14.46 2.90
CA SER A 203 4.20 13.06 2.66
C SER A 203 4.94 12.79 1.34
N LYS A 204 4.75 13.66 0.34
CA LYS A 204 5.32 13.51 -1.01
C LYS A 204 6.54 14.41 -1.26
N VAL A 205 6.95 15.23 -0.30
CA VAL A 205 8.11 16.14 -0.46
C VAL A 205 9.37 15.37 -0.88
N THR A 206 9.66 14.25 -0.24
CA THR A 206 10.83 13.42 -0.57
C THR A 206 10.76 12.87 -2.01
N LYS A 207 9.60 12.36 -2.42
CA LYS A 207 9.38 11.85 -3.79
C LYS A 207 9.55 12.98 -4.82
N ASN A 208 8.96 14.13 -4.57
CA ASN A 208 9.02 15.27 -5.47
C ASN A 208 10.42 15.89 -5.53
N SER A 209 11.16 15.94 -4.44
CA SER A 209 12.53 16.42 -4.44
C SER A 209 13.47 15.56 -5.28
N ARG A 210 13.26 14.24 -5.33
CA ARG A 210 14.00 13.33 -6.22
C ARG A 210 13.78 13.61 -7.71
N ILE A 211 12.70 14.29 -8.07
CA ILE A 211 12.42 14.73 -9.44
C ILE A 211 12.98 16.12 -9.69
N VAL A 212 12.82 17.03 -8.73
CA VAL A 212 13.21 18.44 -8.88
C VAL A 212 14.71 18.63 -8.82
N PHE A 213 15.42 18.01 -7.89
CA PHE A 213 16.88 18.17 -7.79
C PHE A 213 17.65 17.76 -9.04
N PRO A 214 17.39 16.60 -9.66
CA PRO A 214 18.05 16.27 -10.93
C PRO A 214 17.81 17.28 -12.04
N LYS A 215 16.61 17.89 -12.11
CA LYS A 215 16.31 18.94 -13.10
C LYS A 215 17.15 20.19 -12.87
N ILE A 216 17.28 20.64 -11.62
CA ILE A 216 18.12 21.79 -11.27
C ILE A 216 19.60 21.48 -11.57
N ILE A 217 20.07 20.29 -11.22
CA ILE A 217 21.45 19.86 -11.48
C ILE A 217 21.72 19.78 -12.99
N ALA A 218 20.78 19.24 -13.75
CA ALA A 218 20.91 19.20 -15.22
C ALA A 218 20.95 20.60 -15.82
N PHE A 219 20.10 21.51 -15.35
CA PHE A 219 20.12 22.92 -15.78
C PHE A 219 21.48 23.58 -15.46
N CYS A 220 22.01 23.39 -14.26
CA CYS A 220 23.34 23.90 -13.89
C CYS A 220 24.42 23.40 -14.86
N LYS A 221 24.42 22.09 -15.14
CA LYS A 221 25.37 21.48 -16.09
C LYS A 221 25.26 22.02 -17.53
N GLN A 222 24.02 22.23 -18.00
CA GLN A 222 23.77 22.75 -19.35
C GLN A 222 24.17 24.22 -19.53
N ASN A 223 24.25 24.97 -18.43
CA ASN A 223 24.55 26.39 -18.44
C ASN A 223 25.90 26.73 -17.79
N ASP A 224 26.77 25.73 -17.57
CA ASP A 224 28.09 25.89 -16.97
C ASP A 224 28.05 26.61 -15.60
N ILE A 225 26.98 26.38 -14.82
CA ILE A 225 26.82 26.94 -13.47
C ILE A 225 27.48 26.00 -12.46
N GLU A 226 28.53 26.45 -11.83
CA GLU A 226 29.20 25.72 -10.77
C GLU A 226 28.37 25.76 -9.47
N MET A 227 28.08 24.58 -8.91
CA MET A 227 27.34 24.47 -7.67
C MET A 227 28.26 24.55 -6.46
N ASN A 228 28.05 25.57 -5.62
CA ASN A 228 28.81 25.78 -4.39
C ASN A 228 28.05 25.25 -3.17
N GLY A 229 27.84 23.93 -3.10
CA GLY A 229 27.18 23.26 -1.99
C GLY A 229 26.14 22.23 -2.40
N LYS A 230 25.50 21.62 -1.41
CA LYS A 230 24.45 20.60 -1.64
C LYS A 230 23.08 21.26 -1.86
N PRO A 231 22.22 20.68 -2.70
CA PRO A 231 20.84 21.15 -2.84
C PRO A 231 20.10 21.01 -1.49
N PHE A 232 19.18 21.92 -1.23
CA PHE A 232 18.37 21.95 -0.02
C PHE A 232 16.93 22.41 -0.33
N ILE A 233 16.00 22.10 0.57
CA ILE A 233 14.60 22.53 0.47
C ILE A 233 14.39 23.67 1.47
N LEU A 234 13.78 24.76 0.99
CA LEU A 234 13.31 25.84 1.83
C LEU A 234 11.77 25.83 1.84
N TYR A 235 11.20 25.63 3.00
CA TYR A 235 9.75 25.69 3.20
C TYR A 235 9.32 27.14 3.35
N HIS A 236 8.48 27.64 2.44
CA HIS A 236 7.86 28.98 2.56
C HIS A 236 6.60 28.93 3.42
N THR A 237 5.83 27.85 3.29
CA THR A 237 4.65 27.57 4.10
C THR A 237 4.71 26.10 4.50
N TYR A 238 4.30 25.80 5.71
CA TYR A 238 4.24 24.44 6.22
C TYR A 238 2.94 24.28 7.02
N ASP A 239 1.94 23.67 6.37
CA ASP A 239 0.63 23.45 6.97
C ASP A 239 0.50 21.97 7.37
N THR A 240 0.52 21.70 8.66
CA THR A 240 0.38 20.36 9.22
C THR A 240 -1.07 19.92 9.39
N VAL A 241 -2.02 20.83 9.20
CA VAL A 241 -3.46 20.54 9.39
C VAL A 241 -4.11 20.10 8.08
N ASN A 242 -3.71 20.69 6.96
CA ASN A 242 -4.28 20.39 5.64
C ASN A 242 -3.35 19.57 4.75
N GLY A 243 -2.18 19.19 5.19
CA GLY A 243 -1.27 18.23 4.58
C GLY A 243 -0.20 18.79 3.72
#